data_100f7eb90a51626c84f0c8221a187f47
#
_entry.id   100f7eb90a51626c84f0c8221a187f47
#
_cell.length_a   1.000
_cell.length_b   1.000
_cell.length_c   1.000
_cell.angle_alpha   90.00
_cell.angle_beta   90.00
_cell.angle_gamma   90.00
#
_symmetry.space_group_name_H-M   'P 1'
#
loop_
_entity.id
_entity.type
_entity.pdbx_description
1 polymer ?
#
loop_
_entity_poly.entity_id
_entity_poly.type
_entity_poly.pdbx_seq_one_letter_code
_entity_poly.pdbx_strand_id
1 'polypeptide(L)' 'MREKLKPCRICGGKPAIEHWSSGDLIFAVRCDNPDRPDACDEAFYYSRSKNLKEAVRKWNEFQGGINNA' A
#
# COMPACT_ATOMS: atom_id res chain seq x y z
N MET A 1 11.91 7.90 -11.59
CA MET A 1 10.49 7.99 -11.78
C MET A 1 9.75 7.08 -10.83
N ARG A 2 8.65 7.55 -10.31
CA ARG A 2 7.94 6.85 -9.26
C ARG A 2 6.85 5.96 -9.84
N GLU A 3 6.69 4.79 -9.31
CA GLU A 3 5.59 3.92 -9.72
C GLU A 3 4.26 4.52 -9.28
N LYS A 4 3.25 4.29 -10.08
CA LYS A 4 1.91 4.68 -9.71
C LYS A 4 1.34 3.67 -8.73
N LEU A 5 0.56 4.16 -7.77
CA LEU A 5 -0.14 3.29 -6.86
C LEU A 5 -1.40 2.74 -7.54
N LYS A 6 -1.56 1.44 -7.48
CA LYS A 6 -2.77 0.82 -8.00
C LYS A 6 -3.90 0.98 -7.02
N PRO A 7 -5.14 1.10 -7.52
CA PRO A 7 -6.27 1.17 -6.59
C PRO A 7 -6.44 -0.13 -5.83
N CYS A 8 -7.06 -0.04 -4.67
CA CYS A 8 -7.30 -1.22 -3.87
C CYS A 8 -8.29 -2.14 -4.57
N ARG A 9 -7.91 -3.39 -4.79
CA ARG A 9 -8.79 -4.34 -5.46
C ARG A 9 -9.90 -4.85 -4.55
N ILE A 10 -9.74 -4.65 -3.25
CA ILE A 10 -10.70 -5.15 -2.28
C ILE A 10 -11.88 -4.21 -2.16
N CYS A 11 -11.61 -2.93 -1.97
CA CYS A 11 -12.69 -1.96 -1.77
C CYS A 11 -12.77 -0.93 -2.88
N GLY A 12 -11.84 -0.95 -3.81
CA GLY A 12 -11.83 0.02 -4.90
C GLY A 12 -11.43 1.42 -4.49
N GLY A 13 -11.00 1.60 -3.26
CA GLY A 13 -10.64 2.91 -2.75
C GLY A 13 -9.31 3.39 -3.29
N LYS A 14 -9.06 4.67 -3.09
CA LYS A 14 -7.81 5.27 -3.50
C LYS A 14 -6.71 4.91 -2.51
N PRO A 15 -5.51 4.64 -2.98
CA PRO A 15 -4.39 4.39 -2.08
C PRO A 15 -3.85 5.70 -1.52
N ALA A 16 -3.35 5.64 -0.31
CA ALA A 16 -2.71 6.77 0.34
C ALA A 16 -1.45 6.28 1.02
N ILE A 17 -0.43 7.12 1.02
CA ILE A 17 0.83 6.76 1.63
C ILE A 17 0.86 7.27 3.05
N GLU A 18 1.23 6.39 3.96
CA GLU A 18 1.43 6.77 5.36
C GLU A 18 2.87 6.56 5.74
N HIS A 19 3.32 7.35 6.66
CA HIS A 19 4.65 7.14 7.21
C HIS A 19 4.64 7.54 8.67
N TRP A 20 5.48 6.90 9.42
CA TRP A 20 5.63 7.23 10.82
C TRP A 20 7.03 6.85 11.27
N SER A 21 7.39 7.36 12.43
CA SER A 21 8.71 7.17 12.95
C SER A 21 8.55 6.60 14.35
N SER A 22 8.99 5.37 14.51
CA SER A 22 8.94 4.72 15.80
C SER A 22 10.26 4.00 15.97
N GLY A 23 11.31 4.78 16.18
CA GLY A 23 12.65 4.26 16.08
C GLY A 23 13.17 4.44 14.68
N ASP A 24 12.60 3.74 13.74
CA ASP A 24 12.96 3.88 12.32
C ASP A 24 11.79 4.47 11.56
N LEU A 25 12.11 5.13 10.46
CA LEU A 25 11.08 5.65 9.57
C LEU A 25 10.47 4.51 8.78
N ILE A 26 9.16 4.39 8.84
CA ILE A 26 8.42 3.33 8.16
C ILE A 26 7.44 3.95 7.20
N PHE A 27 7.34 3.37 6.01
CA PHE A 27 6.35 3.76 5.02
C PHE A 27 5.38 2.62 4.77
N ALA A 28 4.15 2.97 4.44
CA ALA A 28 3.15 1.98 4.08
C ALA A 28 2.11 2.63 3.20
N VAL A 29 1.33 1.81 2.50
CA VAL A 29 0.24 2.29 1.67
C VAL A 29 -1.04 1.71 2.21
N ARG A 30 -2.07 2.54 2.32
CA ARG A 30 -3.35 2.11 2.85
C ARG A 30 -4.47 2.59 1.96
N CYS A 31 -5.64 2.03 2.16
CA CYS A 31 -6.83 2.50 1.46
C CYS A 31 -7.36 3.74 2.14
N ASP A 32 -7.60 4.77 1.35
CA ASP A 32 -8.20 6.00 1.86
C ASP A 32 -9.71 5.91 1.68
N ASN A 33 -10.30 4.99 2.41
CA ASN A 33 -11.71 4.70 2.30
C ASN A 33 -12.26 4.43 3.70
N PRO A 34 -13.12 5.29 4.23
CA PRO A 34 -13.62 5.12 5.59
C PRO A 34 -14.45 3.86 5.76
N ASP A 35 -15.01 3.35 4.68
CA ASP A 35 -15.84 2.15 4.75
C ASP A 35 -15.09 0.88 4.34
N ARG A 36 -13.76 0.94 4.34
CA ARG A 36 -13.00 -0.20 3.87
C ARG A 36 -13.19 -1.41 4.79
N PRO A 37 -13.26 -2.61 4.22
CA PRO A 37 -13.33 -3.82 5.03
C PRO A 37 -11.99 -4.14 5.68
N ASP A 38 -12.03 -4.99 6.68
CA ASP A 38 -10.82 -5.37 7.41
C ASP A 38 -9.77 -6.00 6.49
N ALA A 39 -10.21 -6.62 5.41
CA ALA A 39 -9.27 -7.26 4.48
C ALA A 39 -8.29 -6.26 3.89
N CYS A 40 -8.66 -4.99 3.82
CA CYS A 40 -7.75 -3.99 3.30
C CYS A 40 -6.54 -3.76 4.21
N ASP A 41 -6.67 -4.09 5.47
CA ASP A 41 -5.55 -3.94 6.39
C ASP A 41 -4.41 -4.89 6.05
N GLU A 42 -4.71 -6.02 5.44
CA GLU A 42 -3.66 -6.94 5.02
C GLU A 42 -2.76 -6.31 3.99
N ALA A 43 -3.35 -5.59 3.05
CA ALA A 43 -2.56 -4.88 2.05
C ALA A 43 -1.67 -3.82 2.71
N PHE A 44 -2.23 -3.13 3.68
CA PHE A 44 -1.47 -2.13 4.41
C PHE A 44 -0.26 -2.75 5.11
N TYR A 45 -0.47 -3.83 5.83
CA TYR A 45 0.64 -4.48 6.53
C TYR A 45 1.66 -5.05 5.56
N TYR A 46 1.20 -5.59 4.45
CA TYR A 46 2.10 -6.13 3.46
C TYR A 46 3.02 -5.08 2.87
N SER A 47 2.52 -3.84 2.73
CA SER A 47 3.28 -2.79 2.08
C SER A 47 4.29 -2.10 3.00
N ARG A 48 4.27 -2.40 4.29
CA ARG A 48 5.16 -1.72 5.23
C ARG A 48 6.62 -1.95 4.87
N SER A 49 7.39 -0.89 4.81
CA SER A 49 8.78 -0.94 4.43
C SER A 49 9.52 0.24 4.99
N LYS A 50 10.84 0.14 4.98
CA LYS A 50 11.67 1.20 5.50
C LYS A 50 11.91 2.30 4.47
N ASN A 51 11.53 2.10 3.21
CA ASN A 51 11.62 3.17 2.24
C ASN A 51 10.37 3.19 1.38
N LEU A 52 10.10 4.37 0.84
CA LEU A 52 8.87 4.62 0.11
C LEU A 52 8.76 3.76 -1.15
N LYS A 53 9.85 3.60 -1.85
CA LYS A 53 9.85 2.86 -3.10
C LYS A 53 9.44 1.42 -2.88
N GLU A 54 9.96 0.82 -1.82
CA GLU A 54 9.59 -0.54 -1.48
C GLU A 54 8.13 -0.65 -1.09
N ALA A 55 7.64 0.32 -0.33
CA ALA A 55 6.24 0.31 0.08
C ALA A 55 5.32 0.34 -1.12
N VAL A 56 5.61 1.21 -2.06
CA VAL A 56 4.81 1.32 -3.28
C VAL A 56 4.85 0.03 -4.07
N ARG A 57 6.02 -0.56 -4.21
CA ARG A 57 6.15 -1.80 -4.96
C ARG A 57 5.37 -2.93 -4.31
N LYS A 58 5.49 -3.06 -3.00
CA LYS A 58 4.78 -4.13 -2.29
C LYS A 58 3.28 -3.96 -2.37
N TRP A 59 2.81 -2.72 -2.25
CA TRP A 59 1.40 -2.46 -2.40
C TRP A 59 0.91 -2.89 -3.77
N ASN A 60 1.65 -2.51 -4.81
CA ASN A 60 1.23 -2.84 -6.17
C ASN A 60 1.24 -4.34 -6.41
N GLU A 61 2.20 -5.04 -5.84
CA GLU A 61 2.23 -6.50 -5.95
C GLU A 61 1.00 -7.11 -5.33
N PHE A 62 0.63 -6.63 -4.17
CA PHE A 62 -0.54 -7.15 -3.49
C PHE A 62 -1.81 -6.89 -4.29
N GLN A 63 -1.91 -5.70 -4.87
CA GLN A 63 -3.14 -5.32 -5.54
C GLN A 63 -3.29 -5.94 -6.92
N GLY A 64 -2.22 -6.04 -7.66
CA GLY A 64 -2.34 -6.48 -9.02
C GLY A 64 -1.62 -7.77 -9.33
N GLY A 65 -0.99 -8.28 -8.39
CA GLY A 65 -0.12 -9.39 -8.67
C GLY A 65 1.02 -8.93 -9.53
N ILE A 66 1.57 -9.78 -10.12
CA ILE A 66 2.72 -9.47 -10.91
C ILE A 66 2.29 -9.24 -12.31
N ASN A 67 2.02 -9.22 -12.50
CA ASN A 67 2.03 -9.02 -13.66
C ASN A 67 2.22 -8.64 -14.46
N ASN A 68 2.55 -8.83 -14.64
CA ASN A 68 2.74 -8.53 -15.30
C ASN A 68 2.54 -8.35 -16.04
N ALA A 69 2.40 -8.32 -15.95
CA ALA A 69 2.24 -8.22 -16.70
C ALA A 69 1.93 -8.25 -17.08
#